data_60a7fe4016557e52b7a5ea237640ed50
#
_entry.id   60a7fe4016557e52b7a5ea237640ed50
#
_cell.length_a   1.000
_cell.length_b   1.000
_cell.length_c   1.000
_cell.angle_alpha   90.00
_cell.angle_beta   90.00
_cell.angle_gamma   90.00
#
_symmetry.space_group_name_H-M   'P 1'
#
loop_
_entity.id
_entity.type
_entity.pdbx_description
1 polymer ?
#
loop_
_entity_poly.entity_id
_entity_poly.type
_entity_poly.pdbx_seq_one_letter_code
_entity_poly.pdbx_strand_id
1 'polypeptide(L)'
;FHDCGVPLMLKRFPDYMTVLEEAYGSAGPEQRVVDTENRAFNTNHAVVGYYTAKSWRLPEHVTNAIANHHNALAIFSDESSRNSQLKNLLAILKMAEHICASYRVLGNQVEDHEWNSIGHLILDYVGLSDYDFENLKETVRELGAH
;
A
#
# COMPACT_ATOMS: atom_id res chain seq x y z
N PHE A 1 8.35 2.70 -6.72
CA PHE A 1 7.86 2.15 -8.01
C PHE A 1 6.50 1.47 -7.89
N HIS A 2 6.14 0.97 -6.70
CA HIS A 2 4.84 0.30 -6.49
C HIS A 2 3.63 1.20 -6.83
N ASP A 3 3.78 2.50 -6.75
CA ASP A 3 2.76 3.49 -7.09
C ASP A 3 2.95 4.07 -8.50
N CYS A 4 3.64 3.37 -9.40
CA CYS A 4 3.86 3.84 -10.78
C CYS A 4 2.55 4.04 -11.57
N GLY A 5 1.47 3.43 -11.11
CA GLY A 5 0.14 3.65 -11.69
C GLY A 5 -0.46 5.02 -11.37
N VAL A 6 -0.05 5.66 -10.27
CA VAL A 6 -0.62 6.95 -9.84
C VAL A 6 -0.43 8.07 -10.88
N PRO A 7 0.78 8.31 -11.39
CA PRO A 7 0.96 9.34 -12.44
C PRO A 7 0.17 9.06 -13.70
N LEU A 8 0.02 7.78 -14.07
CA LEU A 8 -0.74 7.39 -15.25
C LEU A 8 -2.24 7.61 -15.06
N MET A 9 -2.77 7.32 -13.88
CA MET A 9 -4.15 7.62 -13.52
C MET A 9 -4.40 9.13 -13.52
N LEU A 10 -3.48 9.90 -12.95
CA LEU A 10 -3.58 11.36 -12.91
C LEU A 10 -3.59 11.95 -14.32
N LYS A 11 -2.78 11.42 -15.22
CA LYS A 11 -2.73 11.86 -16.62
C LYS A 11 -4.05 11.57 -17.34
N ARG A 12 -4.69 10.44 -17.04
CA ARG A 12 -5.92 10.00 -17.70
C ARG A 12 -7.18 10.63 -17.12
N PHE A 13 -7.20 10.89 -15.81
CA PHE A 13 -8.38 11.37 -15.08
C PHE A 13 -8.04 12.66 -14.33
N PRO A 14 -8.54 13.82 -14.80
CA PRO A 14 -8.17 15.13 -14.21
C PRO A 14 -8.52 15.28 -12.73
N ASP A 15 -9.55 14.60 -12.25
CA ASP A 15 -10.02 14.62 -10.85
C ASP A 15 -9.43 13.49 -10.00
N TYR A 16 -8.43 12.78 -10.50
CA TYR A 16 -7.88 11.59 -9.84
C TYR A 16 -7.43 11.87 -8.41
N MET A 17 -6.70 12.95 -8.17
CA MET A 17 -6.16 13.23 -6.83
C MET A 17 -7.27 13.46 -5.80
N THR A 18 -8.40 14.05 -6.19
CA THR A 18 -9.56 14.21 -5.31
C THR A 18 -10.14 12.84 -4.91
N VAL A 19 -10.26 11.94 -5.88
CA VAL A 19 -10.75 10.58 -5.63
C VAL A 19 -9.76 9.77 -4.78
N LEU A 20 -8.46 9.93 -5.02
CA LEU A 20 -7.43 9.25 -4.23
C LEU A 20 -7.44 9.72 -2.77
N GLU A 21 -7.62 10.99 -2.52
CA GLU A 21 -7.80 11.54 -1.18
C GLU A 21 -9.00 10.91 -0.47
N GLU A 22 -10.14 10.81 -1.16
CA GLU A 22 -11.33 10.12 -0.66
C GLU A 22 -11.04 8.63 -0.38
N ALA A 23 -10.28 7.98 -1.27
CA ALA A 23 -9.92 6.57 -1.15
C ALA A 23 -9.12 6.31 0.13
N TYR A 24 -8.13 7.11 0.42
CA TYR A 24 -7.34 6.98 1.65
C TYR A 24 -8.15 7.37 2.89
N GLY A 25 -9.05 8.34 2.78
CA GLY A 25 -9.90 8.79 3.90
C GLY A 25 -10.97 7.78 4.30
N SER A 26 -11.42 6.95 3.37
CA SER A 26 -12.46 5.93 3.62
C SER A 26 -11.92 4.51 3.74
N ALA A 27 -10.61 4.33 3.64
CA ALA A 27 -9.98 3.01 3.77
C ALA A 27 -10.20 2.43 5.17
N GLY A 28 -10.39 1.12 5.23
CA GLY A 28 -10.62 0.40 6.48
C GLY A 28 -10.86 -1.08 6.24
N PRO A 29 -11.35 -1.82 7.27
CA PRO A 29 -11.58 -3.25 7.16
C PRO A 29 -12.61 -3.63 6.09
N GLU A 30 -13.57 -2.75 5.82
CA GLU A 30 -14.67 -3.00 4.89
C GLU A 30 -14.40 -2.45 3.48
N GLN A 31 -13.36 -1.63 3.33
CA GLN A 31 -13.09 -0.94 2.07
C GLN A 31 -11.61 -0.72 1.86
N ARG A 32 -11.11 -1.17 0.71
CA ARG A 32 -9.74 -0.93 0.28
C ARG A 32 -9.63 0.44 -0.40
N VAL A 33 -8.41 0.98 -0.43
CA VAL A 33 -8.11 2.21 -1.21
C VAL A 33 -8.56 2.03 -2.67
N VAL A 34 -8.23 0.90 -3.29
CA VAL A 34 -8.57 0.63 -4.69
C VAL A 34 -10.07 0.50 -4.97
N ASP A 35 -10.88 0.19 -3.96
CA ASP A 35 -12.33 0.06 -4.14
C ASP A 35 -12.97 1.41 -4.49
N THR A 36 -12.52 2.49 -3.90
CA THR A 36 -12.99 3.84 -4.22
C THR A 36 -12.61 4.24 -5.64
N GLU A 37 -11.37 3.95 -6.06
CA GLU A 37 -10.94 4.18 -7.44
C GLU A 37 -11.78 3.38 -8.44
N ASN A 38 -12.03 2.10 -8.13
CA ASN A 38 -12.83 1.23 -8.99
C ASN A 38 -14.24 1.78 -9.22
N ARG A 39 -14.87 2.33 -8.19
CA ARG A 39 -16.20 2.94 -8.32
C ARG A 39 -16.18 4.19 -9.18
N ALA A 40 -15.12 4.99 -9.08
CA ALA A 40 -15.01 6.25 -9.82
C ALA A 40 -14.57 6.05 -11.27
N PHE A 41 -13.65 5.12 -11.52
CA PHE A 41 -12.94 5.03 -12.80
C PHE A 41 -13.03 3.66 -13.47
N ASN A 42 -13.65 2.68 -12.84
CA ASN A 42 -13.69 1.27 -13.27
C ASN A 42 -12.28 0.67 -13.48
N THR A 43 -11.29 1.21 -12.81
CA THR A 43 -9.90 0.75 -12.72
C THR A 43 -9.25 1.40 -11.51
N ASN A 44 -7.99 1.06 -11.22
CA ASN A 44 -7.25 1.61 -10.10
C ASN A 44 -5.75 1.63 -10.39
N HIS A 45 -4.99 2.35 -9.56
CA HIS A 45 -3.56 2.52 -9.76
C HIS A 45 -2.76 1.22 -9.57
N ALA A 46 -3.23 0.28 -8.76
CA ALA A 46 -2.55 -1.00 -8.57
C ALA A 46 -2.61 -1.87 -9.83
N VAL A 47 -3.77 -1.91 -10.50
CA VAL A 47 -3.94 -2.62 -11.77
C VAL A 47 -3.11 -1.98 -12.88
N VAL A 48 -3.18 -0.66 -13.00
CA VAL A 48 -2.40 0.10 -13.99
C VAL A 48 -0.91 -0.10 -13.75
N GLY A 49 -0.48 -0.03 -12.49
CA GLY A 49 0.91 -0.26 -12.10
C GLY A 49 1.37 -1.69 -12.40
N TYR A 50 0.52 -2.68 -12.15
CA TYR A 50 0.80 -4.08 -12.48
C TYR A 50 1.09 -4.26 -13.97
N TYR A 51 0.22 -3.78 -14.84
CA TYR A 51 0.43 -3.92 -16.28
C TYR A 51 1.63 -3.13 -16.80
N THR A 52 1.90 -1.97 -16.23
CA THR A 52 3.09 -1.17 -16.54
C THR A 52 4.36 -1.93 -16.19
N ALA A 53 4.45 -2.45 -14.97
CA ALA A 53 5.59 -3.22 -14.49
C ALA A 53 5.79 -4.50 -15.31
N LYS A 54 4.70 -5.16 -15.67
CA LYS A 54 4.73 -6.36 -16.51
C LYS A 54 5.25 -6.04 -17.92
N SER A 55 4.83 -4.93 -18.50
CA SER A 55 5.32 -4.48 -19.80
C SER A 55 6.83 -4.17 -19.79
N TRP A 56 7.36 -3.76 -18.65
CA TRP A 56 8.77 -3.52 -18.43
C TRP A 56 9.55 -4.78 -18.03
N ARG A 57 8.88 -5.93 -18.02
CA ARG A 57 9.46 -7.25 -17.71
C ARG A 57 10.07 -7.33 -16.30
N LEU A 58 9.47 -6.65 -15.34
CA LEU A 58 9.87 -6.83 -13.94
C LEU A 58 9.51 -8.24 -13.46
N PRO A 59 10.27 -8.79 -12.50
CA PRO A 59 10.01 -10.12 -11.97
C PRO A 59 8.58 -10.29 -11.46
N GLU A 60 8.04 -11.49 -11.56
CA GLU A 60 6.66 -11.80 -11.17
C GLU A 60 6.36 -11.45 -9.72
N HIS A 61 7.29 -11.70 -8.80
CA HIS A 61 7.09 -11.36 -7.39
C HIS A 61 6.94 -9.84 -7.17
N VAL A 62 7.60 -9.02 -7.99
CA VAL A 62 7.47 -7.56 -7.94
C VAL A 62 6.12 -7.13 -8.50
N THR A 63 5.72 -7.65 -9.67
CA THR A 63 4.44 -7.31 -10.28
C THR A 63 3.26 -7.75 -9.42
N ASN A 64 3.35 -8.91 -8.77
CA ASN A 64 2.34 -9.40 -7.84
C ASN A 64 2.23 -8.51 -6.60
N ALA A 65 3.35 -8.02 -6.07
CA ALA A 65 3.34 -7.08 -4.95
C ALA A 65 2.66 -5.75 -5.34
N ILE A 66 2.94 -5.24 -6.53
CA ILE A 66 2.28 -4.02 -7.04
C ILE A 66 0.76 -4.22 -7.14
N ALA A 67 0.32 -5.33 -7.74
CA ALA A 67 -1.10 -5.64 -7.91
C ALA A 67 -1.84 -5.75 -6.57
N ASN A 68 -1.15 -6.20 -5.52
CA ASN A 68 -1.76 -6.55 -4.23
C ASN A 68 -1.43 -5.60 -3.08
N HIS A 69 -0.76 -4.46 -3.33
CA HIS A 69 -0.31 -3.63 -2.22
C HIS A 69 -1.46 -2.95 -1.44
N HIS A 70 -2.68 -2.97 -1.95
CA HIS A 70 -3.87 -2.58 -1.19
C HIS A 70 -4.78 -3.77 -0.83
N ASN A 71 -4.29 -5.01 -0.98
CA ASN A 71 -4.98 -6.24 -0.57
C ASN A 71 -4.40 -6.86 0.71
N ALA A 72 -3.62 -6.12 1.47
CA ALA A 72 -2.87 -6.65 2.60
C ALA A 72 -3.77 -7.32 3.65
N LEU A 73 -4.93 -6.73 3.96
CA LEU A 73 -5.84 -7.30 4.95
C LEU A 73 -6.25 -8.74 4.59
N ALA A 74 -6.68 -8.96 3.35
CA ALA A 74 -7.08 -10.29 2.89
C ALA A 74 -5.89 -11.26 2.88
N ILE A 75 -4.73 -10.81 2.41
CA ILE A 75 -3.53 -11.65 2.28
C ILE A 75 -2.99 -12.07 3.63
N PHE A 76 -2.88 -11.16 4.59
CA PHE A 76 -2.37 -11.46 5.93
C PHE A 76 -3.40 -12.15 6.83
N SER A 77 -4.69 -12.06 6.52
CA SER A 77 -5.74 -12.79 7.21
C SER A 77 -5.87 -14.25 6.75
N ASP A 78 -5.32 -14.58 5.58
CA ASP A 78 -5.36 -15.93 5.03
C ASP A 78 -4.16 -16.74 5.53
N GLU A 79 -4.37 -17.48 6.62
CA GLU A 79 -3.34 -18.34 7.22
C GLU A 79 -3.00 -19.55 6.34
N SER A 80 -3.87 -19.92 5.40
CA SER A 80 -3.64 -21.04 4.49
C SER A 80 -2.70 -20.66 3.34
N SER A 81 -2.53 -19.37 3.07
CA SER A 81 -1.65 -18.89 2.00
C SER A 81 -0.18 -19.15 2.35
N ARG A 82 0.51 -19.84 1.45
CA ARG A 82 1.93 -20.18 1.61
C ARG A 82 2.86 -19.32 0.73
N ASN A 83 2.34 -18.26 0.12
CA ASN A 83 3.15 -17.35 -0.68
C ASN A 83 3.95 -16.41 0.21
N SER A 84 5.00 -16.94 0.84
CA SER A 84 5.85 -16.19 1.76
C SER A 84 6.61 -15.06 1.06
N GLN A 85 6.95 -15.22 -0.22
CA GLN A 85 7.64 -14.18 -0.98
C GLN A 85 6.76 -12.94 -1.14
N LEU A 86 5.49 -13.12 -1.49
CA LEU A 86 4.53 -12.01 -1.58
C LEU A 86 4.30 -11.38 -0.21
N LYS A 87 4.08 -12.18 0.83
CA LYS A 87 3.85 -11.67 2.19
C LYS A 87 5.05 -10.89 2.72
N ASN A 88 6.27 -11.39 2.51
CA ASN A 88 7.49 -10.69 2.94
C ASN A 88 7.62 -9.34 2.25
N LEU A 89 7.42 -9.31 0.95
CA LEU A 89 7.51 -8.08 0.17
C LEU A 89 6.42 -7.07 0.60
N LEU A 90 5.20 -7.51 0.75
CA LEU A 90 4.09 -6.65 1.19
C LEU A 90 4.28 -6.14 2.62
N ALA A 91 4.81 -6.98 3.52
CA ALA A 91 5.07 -6.55 4.90
C ALA A 91 6.08 -5.40 4.92
N ILE A 92 7.19 -5.54 4.20
CA ILE A 92 8.21 -4.49 4.09
C ILE A 92 7.62 -3.23 3.45
N LEU A 93 6.90 -3.40 2.37
CA LEU A 93 6.30 -2.29 1.63
C LEU A 93 5.29 -1.50 2.48
N LYS A 94 4.37 -2.20 3.16
CA LYS A 94 3.35 -1.53 3.96
C LYS A 94 3.93 -0.83 5.19
N MET A 95 4.95 -1.41 5.82
CA MET A 95 5.68 -0.74 6.88
C MET A 95 6.38 0.52 6.35
N ALA A 96 7.03 0.43 5.20
CA ALA A 96 7.71 1.56 4.57
C ALA A 96 6.72 2.67 4.19
N GLU A 97 5.59 2.34 3.61
CA GLU A 97 4.53 3.31 3.28
C GLU A 97 4.05 4.07 4.51
N HIS A 98 3.83 3.34 5.60
CA HIS A 98 3.39 3.96 6.86
C HIS A 98 4.45 4.91 7.42
N ILE A 99 5.70 4.47 7.48
CA ILE A 99 6.82 5.27 7.99
C ILE A 99 7.04 6.52 7.13
N CYS A 100 6.96 6.37 5.81
CA CYS A 100 7.14 7.47 4.85
C CYS A 100 5.88 8.36 4.71
N ALA A 101 4.82 8.04 5.41
CA ALA A 101 3.58 8.81 5.44
C ALA A 101 2.93 8.97 4.05
N SER A 102 2.86 7.89 3.26
CA SER A 102 2.20 7.88 1.95
C SER A 102 0.73 8.34 2.05
N TYR A 103 0.06 8.02 3.14
CA TYR A 103 -1.31 8.46 3.42
C TYR A 103 -1.45 9.99 3.50
N ARG A 104 -0.39 10.71 3.85
CA ARG A 104 -0.35 12.17 3.84
C ARG A 104 -0.06 12.72 2.46
N VAL A 105 0.94 12.14 1.80
CA VAL A 105 1.43 12.63 0.51
C VAL A 105 0.40 12.38 -0.60
N LEU A 106 -0.15 11.18 -0.66
CA LEU A 106 -1.11 10.79 -1.69
C LEU A 106 -2.57 11.03 -1.28
N GLY A 107 -2.88 10.80 -0.02
CA GLY A 107 -4.24 10.81 0.48
C GLY A 107 -4.64 12.06 1.25
N ASN A 108 -3.70 12.96 1.52
CA ASN A 108 -3.94 14.17 2.33
C ASN A 108 -4.66 13.86 3.66
N GLN A 109 -4.29 12.74 4.30
CA GLN A 109 -4.88 12.30 5.55
C GLN A 109 -3.93 12.57 6.71
N VAL A 110 -4.48 12.86 7.88
CA VAL A 110 -3.74 13.03 9.14
C VAL A 110 -3.42 11.67 9.75
N GLU A 111 -4.29 10.68 9.49
CA GLU A 111 -4.21 9.34 10.06
C GLU A 111 -4.12 8.29 8.95
N ASP A 112 -3.34 7.24 9.19
CA ASP A 112 -3.22 6.11 8.25
C ASP A 112 -4.31 5.07 8.54
N HIS A 113 -5.47 5.26 7.91
CA HIS A 113 -6.63 4.38 8.09
C HIS A 113 -6.36 2.95 7.61
N GLU A 114 -5.59 2.78 6.53
CA GLU A 114 -5.22 1.45 6.05
C GLU A 114 -4.33 0.73 7.08
N TRP A 115 -3.30 1.39 7.58
CA TRP A 115 -2.41 0.82 8.59
C TRP A 115 -3.16 0.45 9.87
N ASN A 116 -4.14 1.23 10.29
CA ASN A 116 -4.97 0.90 11.45
C ASN A 116 -5.67 -0.45 11.31
N SER A 117 -5.97 -0.88 10.08
CA SER A 117 -6.62 -2.16 9.81
C SER A 117 -5.64 -3.33 9.68
N ILE A 118 -4.42 -3.08 9.18
CA ILE A 118 -3.48 -4.14 8.79
C ILE A 118 -2.22 -4.21 9.66
N GLY A 119 -1.89 -3.14 10.37
CA GLY A 119 -0.60 -3.02 11.06
C GLY A 119 -0.32 -4.15 12.02
N HIS A 120 -1.29 -4.52 12.84
CA HIS A 120 -1.14 -5.62 13.82
C HIS A 120 -0.89 -6.97 13.13
N LEU A 121 -1.53 -7.23 12.00
CA LEU A 121 -1.33 -8.48 11.24
C LEU A 121 0.08 -8.53 10.65
N ILE A 122 0.57 -7.41 10.14
CA ILE A 122 1.90 -7.32 9.56
C ILE A 122 2.98 -7.46 10.63
N LEU A 123 2.84 -6.78 11.76
CA LEU A 123 3.81 -6.86 12.85
C LEU A 123 3.85 -8.26 13.45
N ASP A 124 2.72 -8.92 13.61
CA ASP A 124 2.66 -10.32 14.04
C ASP A 124 3.38 -11.23 13.04
N TYR A 125 3.15 -11.03 11.76
CA TYR A 125 3.80 -11.82 10.72
C TYR A 125 5.32 -11.68 10.71
N VAL A 126 5.84 -10.46 10.87
CA VAL A 126 7.30 -10.22 10.87
C VAL A 126 7.94 -10.43 12.26
N GLY A 127 7.14 -10.63 13.30
CA GLY A 127 7.64 -10.86 14.65
C GLY A 127 8.13 -9.62 15.38
N LEU A 128 7.59 -8.45 15.07
CA LEU A 128 7.89 -7.20 15.75
C LEU A 128 6.78 -6.84 16.74
N SER A 129 7.18 -6.35 17.93
CA SER A 129 6.25 -5.70 18.85
C SER A 129 5.99 -4.27 18.41
N ASP A 130 4.95 -3.63 18.97
CA ASP A 130 4.68 -2.21 18.75
C ASP A 130 5.89 -1.36 19.15
N TYR A 131 6.55 -1.71 20.25
CA TYR A 131 7.76 -1.03 20.72
C TYR A 131 8.90 -1.14 19.71
N ASP A 132 9.14 -2.34 19.17
CA ASP A 132 10.17 -2.57 18.15
C ASP A 132 9.89 -1.74 16.90
N PHE A 133 8.64 -1.67 16.51
CA PHE A 133 8.24 -0.91 15.31
C PHE A 133 8.40 0.60 15.52
N GLU A 134 8.05 1.14 16.68
CA GLU A 134 8.28 2.55 17.00
C GLU A 134 9.77 2.90 16.98
N ASN A 135 10.62 2.03 17.51
CA ASN A 135 12.07 2.20 17.43
C ASN A 135 12.58 2.20 15.97
N LEU A 136 12.03 1.31 15.15
CA LEU A 136 12.36 1.25 13.73
C LEU A 136 11.95 2.54 13.02
N LYS A 137 10.77 3.07 13.32
CA LYS A 137 10.29 4.35 12.77
C LYS A 137 11.23 5.49 13.12
N GLU A 138 11.66 5.58 14.37
CA GLU A 138 12.61 6.60 14.80
C GLU A 138 13.94 6.48 14.08
N THR A 139 14.48 5.27 13.98
CA THR A 139 15.73 5.01 13.27
C THR A 139 15.65 5.44 11.81
N VAL A 140 14.57 5.10 11.13
CA VAL A 140 14.36 5.49 9.73
C VAL A 140 14.24 7.01 9.58
N ARG A 141 13.52 7.67 10.49
CA ARG A 141 13.40 9.14 10.50
C ARG A 141 14.75 9.82 10.68
N GLU A 142 15.57 9.32 11.59
CA GLU A 142 16.91 9.86 11.82
C GLU A 142 17.81 9.71 10.58
N LEU A 143 17.73 8.57 9.90
CA LEU A 143 18.50 8.30 8.68
C LEU A 143 17.97 9.11 7.48
N GLY A 144 16.69 9.36 7.44
CA GLY A 144 16.03 10.08 6.35
C GLY A 144 15.78 11.57 6.62
N ALA A 145 16.19 12.09 7.76
CA ALA A 145 15.97 13.50 8.15
C ALA A 145 16.96 14.43 7.44
N HIS A 146 16.66 14.75 6.22
CA HIS A 146 17.45 15.68 5.40
C HIS A 146 16.65 16.88 5.00
#